data_81d46f3496dfc1dba8378208625c9191
#
_entry.id   81d46f3496dfc1dba8378208625c9191
#
_cell.length_a   1.000
_cell.length_b   1.000
_cell.length_c   1.000
_cell.angle_alpha   90.00
_cell.angle_beta   90.00
_cell.angle_gamma   90.00
#
_symmetry.space_group_name_H-M   'P 1'
#
loop_
_entity.id
_entity.type
_entity.pdbx_description
1 polymer ?
#
loop_
_entity_poly.entity_id
_entity_poly.type
_entity_poly.pdbx_seq_one_letter_code
_entity_poly.pdbx_strand_id
1 'polypeptide(L)'
;EQVAAKFKPGSKSVPLLYSYDEAIDRFKLALFSAIVKRAMYSEKAYICLKLSWLYRGLIEQLTADGISTESEELVSAQKAEKYYYKQALDGMTRAVATEHFPICGMNQDTVDLLLAQMNYKLDHWDVASKLIARVLISKSASRHIKDKALDLKNEIIKKIRDVK
;
A
#
# COMPACT_ATOMS: atom_id res chain seq x y z
N GLU A 1 -3.48 20.20 10.67
CA GLU A 1 -4.74 20.89 10.96
C GLU A 1 -4.85 22.21 10.23
N GLN A 2 -3.83 23.09 10.31
CA GLN A 2 -3.87 24.37 9.61
C GLN A 2 -3.94 24.22 8.07
N VAL A 3 -3.36 23.17 7.52
CA VAL A 3 -3.44 22.89 6.10
C VAL A 3 -4.87 22.49 5.70
N ALA A 4 -5.48 21.62 6.51
CA ALA A 4 -6.84 21.17 6.25
C ALA A 4 -7.85 22.34 6.29
N ALA A 5 -7.65 23.30 7.19
CA ALA A 5 -8.54 24.47 7.29
C ALA A 5 -8.46 25.39 6.06
N LYS A 6 -7.36 25.36 5.32
CA LYS A 6 -7.16 26.15 4.11
C LYS A 6 -7.54 25.40 2.84
N PHE A 7 -7.80 24.11 2.94
CA PHE A 7 -8.17 23.30 1.80
C PHE A 7 -9.61 23.56 1.38
N LYS A 8 -9.79 23.94 0.13
CA LYS A 8 -11.11 24.09 -0.48
C LYS A 8 -11.30 23.00 -1.52
N PRO A 9 -12.27 22.08 -1.32
CA PRO A 9 -12.52 21.03 -2.29
C PRO A 9 -12.80 21.63 -3.69
N GLY A 10 -12.15 21.07 -4.71
CA GLY A 10 -12.28 21.57 -6.08
C GLY A 10 -11.34 22.70 -6.47
N SER A 11 -10.56 23.25 -5.54
CA SER A 11 -9.55 24.24 -5.87
C SER A 11 -8.34 23.60 -6.55
N LYS A 12 -7.93 24.15 -7.69
CA LYS A 12 -6.74 23.66 -8.41
C LYS A 12 -5.42 24.10 -7.75
N SER A 13 -5.47 25.12 -6.90
CA SER A 13 -4.28 25.60 -6.20
C SER A 13 -4.41 25.29 -4.72
N VAL A 14 -4.10 24.05 -4.36
CA VAL A 14 -4.03 23.66 -2.96
C VAL A 14 -2.61 23.95 -2.47
N PRO A 15 -2.44 24.95 -1.58
CA PRO A 15 -1.14 25.12 -0.96
C PRO A 15 -0.95 23.97 0.02
N LEU A 16 -0.18 22.97 -0.39
CA LEU A 16 0.24 21.93 0.52
C LEU A 16 1.28 22.54 1.46
N LEU A 17 1.07 22.39 2.76
CA LEU A 17 2.05 22.81 3.74
C LEU A 17 3.35 22.02 3.57
N TYR A 18 3.22 20.79 3.08
CA TYR A 18 4.34 19.92 2.73
C TYR A 18 4.14 19.41 1.31
N SER A 19 5.18 19.52 0.50
CA SER A 19 5.20 18.87 -0.80
C SER A 19 5.31 17.35 -0.62
N TYR A 20 5.03 16.59 -1.69
CA TYR A 20 5.28 15.16 -1.68
C TYR A 20 6.74 14.84 -1.35
N ASP A 21 7.67 15.63 -1.87
CA ASP A 21 9.09 15.43 -1.62
C ASP A 21 9.43 15.56 -0.14
N GLU A 22 8.88 16.56 0.54
CA GLU A 22 9.10 16.74 1.98
C GLU A 22 8.50 15.59 2.80
N ALA A 23 7.29 15.15 2.45
CA ALA A 23 6.65 14.03 3.13
C ALA A 23 7.44 12.74 2.91
N ILE A 24 7.89 12.49 1.69
CA ILE A 24 8.72 11.33 1.36
C ILE A 24 10.01 11.34 2.18
N ASP A 25 10.70 12.48 2.25
CA ASP A 25 11.94 12.60 3.02
C ASP A 25 11.71 12.29 4.51
N ARG A 26 10.61 12.76 5.08
CA ARG A 26 10.26 12.50 6.47
C ARG A 26 10.01 11.01 6.73
N PHE A 27 9.30 10.35 5.83
CA PHE A 27 9.04 8.92 5.98
C PHE A 27 10.30 8.09 5.73
N LYS A 28 11.21 8.53 4.86
CA LYS A 28 12.51 7.88 4.69
C LYS A 28 13.34 7.97 5.96
N LEU A 29 13.33 9.11 6.64
CA LEU A 29 14.00 9.27 7.93
C LEU A 29 13.37 8.38 9.00
N ALA A 30 12.04 8.28 9.01
CA ALA A 30 11.33 7.39 9.92
C ALA A 30 11.70 5.93 9.68
N LEU A 31 11.81 5.52 8.42
CA LEU A 31 12.21 4.16 8.05
C LEU A 31 13.65 3.89 8.50
N PHE A 32 14.56 4.81 8.25
CA PHE A 32 15.95 4.68 8.69
C PHE A 32 16.02 4.53 10.21
N SER A 33 15.29 5.37 10.95
CA SER A 33 15.21 5.27 12.40
C SER A 33 14.67 3.92 12.86
N ALA A 34 13.62 3.43 12.21
CA ALA A 34 13.02 2.13 12.54
C ALA A 34 14.01 0.98 12.30
N ILE A 35 14.79 1.04 11.22
CA ILE A 35 15.82 0.05 10.92
C ILE A 35 16.91 0.07 11.99
N VAL A 36 17.40 1.26 12.35
CA VAL A 36 18.46 1.42 13.36
C VAL A 36 18.01 0.91 14.73
N LYS A 37 16.76 1.17 15.11
CA LYS A 37 16.18 0.71 16.37
C LYS A 37 15.80 -0.77 16.36
N ARG A 38 15.94 -1.43 15.23
CA ARG A 38 15.47 -2.82 15.04
C ARG A 38 13.99 -2.96 15.37
N ALA A 39 13.18 -2.05 14.85
CA ALA A 39 11.74 -2.06 15.02
C ALA A 39 11.12 -3.32 14.43
N MET A 40 9.88 -3.63 14.85
CA MET A 40 9.14 -4.79 14.37
C MET A 40 8.90 -4.71 12.86
N TYR A 41 8.75 -5.87 12.23
CA TYR A 41 8.49 -5.95 10.79
C TYR A 41 7.24 -5.17 10.39
N SER A 42 6.18 -5.24 11.20
CA SER A 42 4.92 -4.51 10.92
C SER A 42 5.12 -3.00 10.91
N GLU A 43 5.92 -2.47 11.84
CA GLU A 43 6.20 -1.03 11.90
C GLU A 43 6.92 -0.57 10.63
N LYS A 44 7.96 -1.30 10.24
CA LYS A 44 8.72 -0.98 9.02
C LYS A 44 7.86 -1.14 7.77
N ALA A 45 7.02 -2.19 7.73
CA ALA A 45 6.10 -2.42 6.62
C ALA A 45 5.10 -1.27 6.48
N TYR A 46 4.55 -0.79 7.58
CA TYR A 46 3.63 0.34 7.58
C TYR A 46 4.27 1.59 6.98
N ILE A 47 5.50 1.90 7.39
CA ILE A 47 6.24 3.04 6.86
C ILE A 47 6.49 2.88 5.36
N CYS A 48 6.89 1.69 4.92
CA CYS A 48 7.10 1.41 3.49
C CYS A 48 5.81 1.55 2.68
N LEU A 49 4.68 1.11 3.22
CA LEU A 49 3.39 1.26 2.55
C LEU A 49 3.02 2.73 2.39
N LYS A 50 3.23 3.54 3.43
CA LYS A 50 3.03 4.98 3.36
C LYS A 50 3.92 5.64 2.31
N LEU A 51 5.18 5.22 2.24
CA LEU A 51 6.10 5.71 1.21
C LEU A 51 5.59 5.36 -0.20
N SER A 52 5.12 4.14 -0.41
CA SER A 52 4.58 3.76 -1.72
C SER A 52 3.37 4.62 -2.11
N TRP A 53 2.50 4.93 -1.16
CA TRP A 53 1.34 5.79 -1.40
C TRP A 53 1.75 7.24 -1.73
N LEU A 54 2.77 7.75 -1.04
CA LEU A 54 3.29 9.09 -1.33
C LEU A 54 3.90 9.17 -2.72
N TYR A 55 4.67 8.15 -3.13
CA TYR A 55 5.21 8.10 -4.48
C TYR A 55 4.10 7.97 -5.53
N ARG A 56 3.04 7.24 -5.23
CA ARG A 56 1.88 7.16 -6.13
C ARG A 56 1.24 8.55 -6.31
N GLY A 57 1.05 9.29 -5.22
CA GLY A 57 0.55 10.66 -5.30
C GLY A 57 1.47 11.57 -6.11
N LEU A 58 2.78 11.44 -5.91
CA LEU A 58 3.76 12.19 -6.69
C LEU A 58 3.68 11.87 -8.18
N ILE A 59 3.56 10.58 -8.54
CA ILE A 59 3.42 10.14 -9.92
C ILE A 59 2.16 10.74 -10.56
N GLU A 60 1.04 10.73 -9.83
CA GLU A 60 -0.21 11.31 -10.30
C GLU A 60 -0.06 12.82 -10.52
N GLN A 61 0.62 13.52 -9.63
CA GLN A 61 0.89 14.95 -9.75
C GLN A 61 1.77 15.24 -10.97
N LEU A 62 2.87 14.53 -11.12
CA LEU A 62 3.79 14.70 -12.26
C LEU A 62 3.08 14.44 -13.59
N THR A 63 2.25 13.41 -13.63
CA THR A 63 1.46 13.07 -14.82
C THR A 63 0.45 14.19 -15.14
N ALA A 64 -0.23 14.70 -14.13
CA ALA A 64 -1.20 15.80 -14.29
C ALA A 64 -0.52 17.09 -14.75
N ASP A 65 0.74 17.32 -14.34
CA ASP A 65 1.53 18.47 -14.74
C ASP A 65 2.13 18.31 -16.16
N GLY A 66 1.83 17.21 -16.83
CA GLY A 66 2.28 16.97 -18.21
C GLY A 66 3.73 16.53 -18.33
N ILE A 67 4.33 16.04 -17.26
CA ILE A 67 5.71 15.53 -17.30
C ILE A 67 5.76 14.28 -18.19
N SER A 68 6.76 14.21 -19.05
CA SER A 68 6.96 13.09 -19.97
C SER A 68 7.09 11.76 -19.22
N THR A 69 6.48 10.71 -19.77
CA THR A 69 6.60 9.34 -19.22
C THR A 69 8.05 8.82 -19.26
N GLU A 70 8.91 9.45 -20.07
CA GLU A 70 10.31 9.08 -20.17
C GLU A 70 11.21 9.93 -19.28
N SER A 71 10.66 10.93 -18.58
CA SER A 71 11.47 11.78 -17.70
C SER A 71 12.09 10.95 -16.58
N GLU A 72 13.33 11.31 -16.23
CA GLU A 72 14.05 10.64 -15.15
C GLU A 72 13.30 10.73 -13.83
N GLU A 73 12.69 11.89 -13.57
CA GLU A 73 11.93 12.13 -12.35
C GLU A 73 10.74 11.17 -12.22
N LEU A 74 9.94 11.03 -13.28
CA LEU A 74 8.78 10.15 -13.28
C LEU A 74 9.20 8.68 -13.19
N VAL A 75 10.21 8.28 -13.96
CA VAL A 75 10.73 6.90 -13.94
C VAL A 75 11.26 6.55 -12.55
N SER A 76 12.02 7.46 -11.93
CA SER A 76 12.53 7.25 -10.56
C SER A 76 11.42 7.09 -9.55
N ALA A 77 10.37 7.91 -9.64
CA ALA A 77 9.22 7.83 -8.73
C ALA A 77 8.49 6.50 -8.88
N GLN A 78 8.30 6.02 -10.12
CA GLN A 78 7.66 4.73 -10.39
C GLN A 78 8.46 3.56 -9.81
N LYS A 79 9.78 3.60 -9.96
CA LYS A 79 10.67 2.57 -9.40
C LYS A 79 10.63 2.57 -7.88
N ALA A 80 10.63 3.76 -7.27
CA ALA A 80 10.56 3.90 -5.82
C ALA A 80 9.22 3.41 -5.28
N GLU A 81 8.10 3.76 -5.92
CA GLU A 81 6.78 3.28 -5.52
C GLU A 81 6.74 1.75 -5.47
N LYS A 82 7.20 1.12 -6.54
CA LYS A 82 7.22 -0.34 -6.63
C LYS A 82 8.15 -0.97 -5.59
N TYR A 83 9.32 -0.38 -5.38
CA TYR A 83 10.29 -0.87 -4.40
C TYR A 83 9.68 -0.87 -2.98
N TYR A 84 9.13 0.26 -2.55
CA TYR A 84 8.57 0.36 -1.21
C TYR A 84 7.32 -0.50 -1.03
N TYR A 85 6.53 -0.67 -2.08
CA TYR A 85 5.37 -1.57 -2.04
C TYR A 85 5.80 -3.01 -1.80
N LYS A 86 6.85 -3.47 -2.49
CA LYS A 86 7.41 -4.81 -2.29
C LYS A 86 7.99 -4.97 -0.90
N GLN A 87 8.68 -3.95 -0.39
CA GLN A 87 9.21 -3.99 0.97
C GLN A 87 8.08 -4.05 2.00
N ALA A 88 6.99 -3.34 1.77
CA ALA A 88 5.82 -3.40 2.64
C ALA A 88 5.20 -4.80 2.66
N LEU A 89 5.06 -5.42 1.49
CA LEU A 89 4.53 -6.78 1.39
C LEU A 89 5.43 -7.78 2.13
N ASP A 90 6.73 -7.72 1.89
CA ASP A 90 7.70 -8.60 2.55
C ASP A 90 7.65 -8.44 4.07
N GLY A 91 7.65 -7.19 4.54
CA GLY A 91 7.60 -6.89 5.97
C GLY A 91 6.30 -7.36 6.62
N MET A 92 5.17 -7.15 5.98
CA MET A 92 3.88 -7.60 6.53
C MET A 92 3.77 -9.12 6.52
N THR A 93 4.29 -9.79 5.50
CA THR A 93 4.34 -11.26 5.45
C THR A 93 5.16 -11.81 6.61
N ARG A 94 6.30 -11.20 6.88
CA ARG A 94 7.14 -11.59 8.02
C ARG A 94 6.48 -11.29 9.37
N ALA A 95 5.76 -10.17 9.45
CA ALA A 95 5.04 -9.81 10.67
C ALA A 95 3.97 -10.85 11.03
N VAL A 96 3.22 -11.33 10.05
CA VAL A 96 2.20 -12.37 10.27
C VAL A 96 2.83 -13.65 10.80
N ALA A 97 4.06 -13.97 10.36
CA ALA A 97 4.76 -15.19 10.79
C ALA A 97 5.39 -15.05 12.18
N THR A 98 5.65 -13.84 12.67
CA THR A 98 6.46 -13.62 13.87
C THR A 98 5.80 -12.79 14.97
N GLU A 99 4.75 -12.05 14.65
CA GLU A 99 4.08 -11.15 15.60
C GLU A 99 2.70 -11.67 15.96
N HIS A 100 2.18 -11.19 17.09
CA HIS A 100 0.83 -11.53 17.53
C HIS A 100 -0.18 -10.50 17.04
N PHE A 101 -1.40 -10.95 16.72
CA PHE A 101 -2.49 -10.05 16.41
C PHE A 101 -3.00 -9.34 17.67
N PRO A 102 -3.46 -8.08 17.57
CA PRO A 102 -3.59 -7.30 16.35
C PRO A 102 -2.24 -6.79 15.82
N ILE A 103 -2.12 -6.69 14.49
CA ILE A 103 -0.94 -6.15 13.82
C ILE A 103 -1.33 -4.81 13.20
N CYS A 104 -0.67 -3.73 13.59
CA CYS A 104 -1.05 -2.36 13.19
C CYS A 104 -2.54 -2.08 13.45
N GLY A 105 -3.07 -2.59 14.56
CA GLY A 105 -4.48 -2.43 14.91
C GLY A 105 -5.46 -3.29 14.11
N MET A 106 -4.97 -4.19 13.27
CA MET A 106 -5.80 -5.03 12.40
C MET A 106 -5.85 -6.46 12.92
N ASN A 107 -7.05 -7.08 12.83
CA ASN A 107 -7.19 -8.51 13.12
C ASN A 107 -6.70 -9.35 11.94
N GLN A 108 -6.68 -10.66 12.12
CA GLN A 108 -6.17 -11.58 11.10
C GLN A 108 -6.93 -11.47 9.77
N ASP A 109 -8.26 -11.36 9.81
CA ASP A 109 -9.06 -11.27 8.59
C ASP A 109 -8.72 -10.02 7.78
N THR A 110 -8.55 -8.89 8.45
CA THR A 110 -8.17 -7.63 7.78
C THR A 110 -6.78 -7.72 7.20
N VAL A 111 -5.83 -8.30 7.93
CA VAL A 111 -4.45 -8.47 7.44
C VAL A 111 -4.42 -9.44 6.26
N ASP A 112 -5.16 -10.54 6.32
CA ASP A 112 -5.22 -11.50 5.20
C ASP A 112 -5.80 -10.84 3.94
N LEU A 113 -6.83 -10.00 4.08
CA LEU A 113 -7.37 -9.24 2.95
C LEU A 113 -6.34 -8.26 2.40
N LEU A 114 -5.66 -7.51 3.27
CA LEU A 114 -4.61 -6.57 2.86
C LEU A 114 -3.50 -7.29 2.09
N LEU A 115 -3.01 -8.41 2.62
CA LEU A 115 -1.98 -9.21 1.95
C LEU A 115 -2.47 -9.77 0.61
N ALA A 116 -3.74 -10.16 0.54
CA ALA A 116 -4.34 -10.61 -0.72
C ALA A 116 -4.34 -9.50 -1.77
N GLN A 117 -4.75 -8.29 -1.37
CA GLN A 117 -4.75 -7.13 -2.26
C GLN A 117 -3.33 -6.78 -2.73
N MET A 118 -2.36 -6.82 -1.82
CA MET A 118 -0.96 -6.51 -2.16
C MET A 118 -0.36 -7.56 -3.09
N ASN A 119 -0.61 -8.84 -2.83
CA ASN A 119 -0.16 -9.91 -3.72
C ASN A 119 -0.80 -9.83 -5.09
N TYR A 120 -2.10 -9.52 -5.15
CA TYR A 120 -2.80 -9.34 -6.41
C TYR A 120 -2.16 -8.21 -7.24
N LYS A 121 -1.86 -7.08 -6.62
CA LYS A 121 -1.24 -5.93 -7.31
C LYS A 121 0.13 -6.28 -7.89
N LEU A 122 0.86 -7.19 -7.25
CA LEU A 122 2.17 -7.65 -7.71
C LEU A 122 2.09 -8.93 -8.56
N ASP A 123 0.90 -9.27 -9.03
CA ASP A 123 0.63 -10.44 -9.90
C ASP A 123 0.94 -11.79 -9.26
N HIS A 124 0.94 -11.85 -7.93
CA HIS A 124 1.04 -13.11 -7.18
C HIS A 124 -0.37 -13.66 -6.94
N TRP A 125 -1.04 -14.08 -8.02
CA TRP A 125 -2.45 -14.43 -7.99
C TRP A 125 -2.76 -15.70 -7.20
N ASP A 126 -1.85 -16.68 -7.23
CA ASP A 126 -1.99 -17.91 -6.48
C ASP A 126 -1.96 -17.65 -4.95
N VAL A 127 -1.02 -16.84 -4.50
CA VAL A 127 -0.94 -16.45 -3.08
C VAL A 127 -2.18 -15.65 -2.67
N ALA A 128 -2.57 -14.69 -3.51
CA ALA A 128 -3.76 -13.88 -3.26
C ALA A 128 -5.01 -14.74 -3.15
N SER A 129 -5.16 -15.74 -4.03
CA SER A 129 -6.30 -16.65 -4.02
C SER A 129 -6.38 -17.47 -2.73
N LYS A 130 -5.25 -17.94 -2.23
CA LYS A 130 -5.20 -18.70 -0.97
C LYS A 130 -5.61 -17.83 0.22
N LEU A 131 -5.14 -16.59 0.26
CA LEU A 131 -5.50 -15.64 1.33
C LEU A 131 -6.99 -15.29 1.27
N ILE A 132 -7.53 -15.08 0.09
CA ILE A 132 -8.96 -14.81 -0.11
C ILE A 132 -9.80 -15.99 0.38
N ALA A 133 -9.42 -17.21 0.03
CA ALA A 133 -10.12 -18.41 0.49
C ALA A 133 -10.18 -18.46 2.01
N ARG A 134 -9.08 -18.12 2.67
CA ARG A 134 -9.03 -18.08 4.15
C ARG A 134 -10.01 -17.06 4.71
N VAL A 135 -10.07 -15.87 4.11
CA VAL A 135 -11.00 -14.82 4.55
C VAL A 135 -12.46 -15.27 4.36
N LEU A 136 -12.76 -15.88 3.22
CA LEU A 136 -14.13 -16.28 2.89
C LEU A 136 -14.68 -17.37 3.82
N ILE A 137 -13.82 -18.26 4.32
CA ILE A 137 -14.24 -19.31 5.25
C ILE A 137 -14.16 -18.89 6.72
N SER A 138 -13.57 -17.73 7.01
CA SER A 138 -13.41 -17.26 8.39
C SER A 138 -14.76 -16.93 9.01
N LYS A 139 -14.99 -17.44 10.21
CA LYS A 139 -16.22 -17.16 10.96
C LYS A 139 -16.19 -15.77 11.60
N SER A 140 -15.00 -15.22 11.81
CA SER A 140 -14.83 -13.91 12.46
C SER A 140 -14.83 -12.74 11.47
N ALA A 141 -14.70 -13.01 10.17
CA ALA A 141 -14.64 -11.94 9.17
C ALA A 141 -15.99 -11.26 9.02
N SER A 142 -15.98 -9.93 9.02
CA SER A 142 -17.19 -9.13 8.79
C SER A 142 -17.68 -9.30 7.36
N ARG A 143 -18.96 -8.99 7.13
CA ARG A 143 -19.55 -9.03 5.81
C ARG A 143 -18.81 -8.11 4.84
N HIS A 144 -18.43 -6.91 5.31
CA HIS A 144 -17.68 -5.94 4.51
C HIS A 144 -16.34 -6.52 4.01
N ILE A 145 -15.63 -7.20 4.90
CA ILE A 145 -14.35 -7.85 4.55
C ILE A 145 -14.58 -8.99 3.56
N LYS A 146 -15.61 -9.81 3.78
CA LYS A 146 -15.94 -10.92 2.88
C LYS A 146 -16.37 -10.43 1.49
N ASP A 147 -17.14 -9.34 1.44
CA ASP A 147 -17.56 -8.75 0.16
C ASP A 147 -16.34 -8.26 -0.63
N LYS A 148 -15.39 -7.59 0.02
CA LYS A 148 -14.15 -7.16 -0.64
C LYS A 148 -13.32 -8.35 -1.11
N ALA A 149 -13.23 -9.40 -0.31
CA ALA A 149 -12.52 -10.61 -0.69
C ALA A 149 -13.16 -11.28 -1.91
N LEU A 150 -14.49 -11.31 -1.96
CA LEU A 150 -15.21 -11.87 -3.10
C LEU A 150 -14.99 -11.04 -4.36
N ASP A 151 -15.01 -9.72 -4.25
CA ASP A 151 -14.74 -8.84 -5.40
C ASP A 151 -13.33 -9.09 -5.93
N LEU A 152 -12.36 -9.22 -5.06
CA LEU A 152 -10.97 -9.50 -5.45
C LEU A 152 -10.85 -10.89 -6.10
N LYS A 153 -11.56 -11.88 -5.56
CA LYS A 153 -11.61 -13.21 -6.16
C LYS A 153 -12.10 -13.16 -7.62
N ASN A 154 -13.16 -12.40 -7.85
CA ASN A 154 -13.73 -12.24 -9.19
C ASN A 154 -12.75 -11.55 -10.14
N GLU A 155 -12.02 -10.54 -9.64
CA GLU A 155 -10.99 -9.87 -10.44
C GLU A 155 -9.85 -10.81 -10.81
N ILE A 156 -9.41 -11.67 -9.89
CA ILE A 156 -8.35 -12.65 -10.14
C ILE A 156 -8.81 -13.65 -11.19
N ILE A 157 -10.03 -14.15 -11.09
CA ILE A 157 -10.60 -15.10 -12.07
C ILE A 157 -10.60 -14.46 -13.46
N LYS A 158 -11.01 -13.19 -13.54
CA LYS A 158 -11.00 -12.45 -14.80
C LYS A 158 -9.59 -12.31 -15.36
N LYS A 159 -8.60 -11.97 -14.52
CA LYS A 159 -7.20 -11.84 -14.93
C LYS A 159 -6.63 -13.16 -15.45
N ILE A 160 -6.90 -14.25 -14.77
CA ILE A 160 -6.43 -15.58 -15.20
C ILE A 160 -7.06 -15.95 -16.55
N ARG A 161 -8.33 -15.63 -16.73
CA ARG A 161 -9.05 -15.89 -17.99
C ARG A 161 -8.45 -15.07 -19.13
N ASP A 162 -8.12 -13.79 -18.88
CA ASP A 162 -7.59 -12.89 -19.91
C ASP A 162 -6.17 -13.27 -20.34
N VAL A 163 -5.41 -13.96 -19.48
CA VAL A 163 -4.04 -14.41 -19.78
C VAL A 163 -4.05 -15.69 -20.63
N LYS A 164 -5.12 -16.45 -20.58
CA LYS A 164 -5.31 -17.62 -21.43
C LYS A 164 -5.89 -17.18 -22.77
#